data_4ab2d6ad201fa84130c48907c4073a08
#
_entry.id   4ab2d6ad201fa84130c48907c4073a08
#
_cell.length_a   1.000
_cell.length_b   1.000
_cell.length_c   1.000
_cell.angle_alpha   90.00
_cell.angle_beta   90.00
_cell.angle_gamma   90.00
#
_symmetry.space_group_name_H-M   'P 1'
#
loop_
_entity.id
_entity.type
_entity.pdbx_description
1 polymer ?
#
loop_
_entity_poly.entity_id
_entity_poly.type
_entity_poly.pdbx_seq_one_letter_code
_entity_poly.pdbx_strand_id
1 'polypeptide(L)'
;MHHRRPAAPHSHRPNHRQINHLMPFTTAPLFHALQLLETGDSARFHMPGHKGEPVFNTYADIFAIDFTETYGTGNLYTGEGPIRDAEVAAARYFDAEDCFFLTGGSTQGILAMLGTAVGRGGAVLLDREVHKSVCYGCALLGITPYFFSAPLIEPFAVSGSLPVKDAEAQLIAHPEIKAILLTSPTYYGIRRAIPEFADLCRAHGKLLLVDGAHGAHFPAVGLPTPVAEGADMAVLSMHKTLPCMGQGAVLLSAAGADRRALRENTMLFGTSSPSYPIMASIDLARAYTEGPGHAEYRRSAETCAELHLCAAPDHVHRTDRGSFSCA
;
A
#
# COMPACT_ATOMS: atom_id res chain seq x y z
N MET A 1 43.97 -14.65 39.22
CA MET A 1 44.35 -14.31 37.82
C MET A 1 43.06 -14.28 36.98
N HIS A 2 42.51 -13.11 36.79
CA HIS A 2 41.31 -12.91 35.94
C HIS A 2 41.75 -12.55 34.54
N HIS A 3 41.58 -13.47 33.59
CA HIS A 3 41.76 -13.18 32.16
C HIS A 3 40.62 -12.29 31.66
N ARG A 4 40.94 -11.04 31.37
CA ARG A 4 40.08 -10.15 30.58
C ARG A 4 40.12 -10.59 29.11
N ARG A 5 38.97 -10.94 28.53
CA ARG A 5 38.81 -11.13 27.08
C ARG A 5 38.96 -9.77 26.41
N PRO A 6 39.66 -9.67 25.26
CA PRO A 6 39.74 -8.43 24.51
C PRO A 6 38.35 -8.11 23.90
N ALA A 7 37.97 -6.84 23.94
CA ALA A 7 36.75 -6.32 23.30
C ALA A 7 36.84 -6.50 21.79
N ALA A 8 35.77 -7.00 21.19
CA ALA A 8 35.64 -7.09 19.73
C ALA A 8 35.70 -5.69 19.09
N PRO A 9 36.31 -5.53 17.90
CA PRO A 9 36.38 -4.25 17.22
C PRO A 9 34.97 -3.76 16.88
N HIS A 10 34.67 -2.51 17.23
CA HIS A 10 33.44 -1.83 16.85
C HIS A 10 33.31 -1.84 15.32
N SER A 11 32.31 -2.54 14.80
CA SER A 11 31.94 -2.47 13.41
C SER A 11 31.65 -1.02 13.05
N HIS A 12 32.38 -0.47 12.08
CA HIS A 12 32.10 0.84 11.51
C HIS A 12 30.66 0.84 10.97
N ARG A 13 29.75 1.48 11.69
CA ARG A 13 28.50 1.91 11.10
C ARG A 13 28.83 2.93 10.01
N PRO A 14 28.28 2.80 8.79
CA PRO A 14 28.51 3.80 7.77
C PRO A 14 28.04 5.16 8.30
N ASN A 15 28.89 6.16 8.12
CA ASN A 15 28.65 7.52 8.57
C ASN A 15 27.36 8.02 7.90
N HIS A 16 26.33 8.43 8.66
CA HIS A 16 25.01 8.88 8.16
C HIS A 16 25.12 9.96 7.06
N ARG A 17 26.23 10.69 6.98
CA ARG A 17 26.52 11.63 5.89
C ARG A 17 26.75 10.95 4.51
N GLN A 18 27.06 9.66 4.43
CA GLN A 18 27.29 8.97 3.15
C GLN A 18 26.01 8.46 2.48
N ILE A 19 24.94 8.22 3.25
CA ILE A 19 23.63 7.80 2.69
C ILE A 19 22.95 8.97 2.00
N ASN A 20 23.19 10.20 2.42
CA ASN A 20 22.62 11.42 1.84
C ASN A 20 23.07 11.72 0.39
N HIS A 21 24.05 11.01 -0.16
CA HIS A 21 24.49 11.21 -1.55
C HIS A 21 23.76 10.34 -2.58
N LEU A 22 22.91 9.39 -2.15
CA LEU A 22 22.27 8.42 -3.06
C LEU A 22 20.89 8.84 -3.56
N MET A 23 20.22 9.79 -2.89
CA MET A 23 18.93 10.30 -3.36
C MET A 23 18.88 11.82 -3.27
N PRO A 24 18.51 12.54 -4.32
CA PRO A 24 18.12 13.94 -4.17
C PRO A 24 16.81 13.97 -3.35
N PHE A 25 16.88 14.48 -2.11
CA PHE A 25 15.73 14.61 -1.19
C PHE A 25 14.55 15.39 -1.79
N THR A 26 14.81 16.13 -2.87
CA THR A 26 13.78 16.84 -3.66
C THR A 26 12.75 15.91 -4.30
N THR A 27 13.04 14.60 -4.42
CA THR A 27 12.09 13.60 -4.94
C THR A 27 11.16 13.05 -3.86
N ALA A 28 11.42 13.35 -2.57
CA ALA A 28 10.59 12.98 -1.42
C ALA A 28 10.15 14.24 -0.66
N PRO A 29 9.10 14.94 -1.14
CA PRO A 29 8.75 16.28 -0.68
C PRO A 29 8.40 16.35 0.80
N LEU A 30 7.69 15.37 1.37
CA LEU A 30 7.39 15.34 2.79
C LEU A 30 8.64 15.15 3.63
N PHE A 31 9.46 14.15 3.32
CA PHE A 31 10.70 13.89 4.05
C PHE A 31 11.63 15.11 4.03
N HIS A 32 11.77 15.73 2.86
CA HIS A 32 12.57 16.95 2.71
C HIS A 32 12.06 18.11 3.59
N ALA A 33 10.75 18.32 3.63
CA ALA A 33 10.15 19.37 4.48
C ALA A 33 10.42 19.11 5.97
N LEU A 34 10.30 17.86 6.43
CA LEU A 34 10.59 17.50 7.83
C LEU A 34 12.07 17.71 8.19
N GLN A 35 13.00 17.42 7.28
CA GLN A 35 14.43 17.68 7.50
C GLN A 35 14.74 19.16 7.59
N LEU A 36 14.13 19.99 6.75
CA LEU A 36 14.29 21.45 6.83
C LEU A 36 13.79 22.01 8.16
N LEU A 37 12.68 21.49 8.68
CA LEU A 37 12.12 21.87 9.97
C LEU A 37 12.97 21.37 11.15
N GLU A 38 13.56 20.19 11.03
CA GLU A 38 14.46 19.61 12.03
C GLU A 38 15.74 20.43 12.19
N THR A 39 16.32 20.90 11.09
CA THR A 39 17.55 21.70 11.09
C THR A 39 17.33 23.19 11.42
N GLY A 40 16.08 23.63 11.59
CA GLY A 40 15.73 25.01 11.93
C GLY A 40 15.96 25.34 13.40
N ASP A 41 16.22 26.63 13.70
CA ASP A 41 16.45 27.15 15.06
C ASP A 41 15.16 27.31 15.89
N SER A 42 14.06 26.66 15.51
CA SER A 42 12.77 26.82 16.18
C SER A 42 12.61 25.85 17.35
N ALA A 43 12.37 26.39 18.56
CA ALA A 43 12.02 25.56 19.72
C ALA A 43 10.65 24.88 19.51
N ARG A 44 10.58 23.55 19.76
CA ARG A 44 9.36 22.77 19.61
C ARG A 44 8.51 22.79 20.88
N PHE A 45 7.43 23.60 20.89
CA PHE A 45 6.44 23.60 21.96
C PHE A 45 5.21 22.72 21.67
N HIS A 46 5.12 22.19 20.46
CA HIS A 46 4.06 21.30 19.99
C HIS A 46 4.30 19.82 20.38
N MET A 47 3.32 18.94 20.18
CA MET A 47 3.49 17.49 20.24
C MET A 47 4.39 16.99 19.08
N PRO A 48 5.04 15.82 19.20
CA PRO A 48 5.01 14.88 20.32
C PRO A 48 5.78 15.33 21.56
N GLY A 49 5.58 14.62 22.68
CA GLY A 49 6.13 14.95 24.01
C GLY A 49 7.65 14.97 24.11
N HIS A 50 8.37 14.23 23.27
CA HIS A 50 9.84 14.19 23.20
C HIS A 50 10.45 15.46 22.57
N LYS A 51 9.65 16.31 21.91
CA LYS A 51 10.08 17.59 21.31
C LYS A 51 11.22 17.50 20.28
N GLY A 52 11.44 16.32 19.69
CA GLY A 52 12.58 16.05 18.80
C GLY A 52 13.88 15.73 19.55
N GLU A 53 13.87 15.76 20.87
CA GLU A 53 15.06 15.51 21.68
C GLU A 53 15.44 14.01 21.70
N PRO A 54 16.74 13.68 21.65
CA PRO A 54 17.23 12.31 21.63
C PRO A 54 17.20 11.67 23.02
N VAL A 55 16.03 11.62 23.67
CA VAL A 55 15.86 10.98 25.01
C VAL A 55 16.35 9.54 25.01
N PHE A 56 16.18 8.85 23.87
CA PHE A 56 16.71 7.51 23.63
C PHE A 56 17.59 7.55 22.37
N ASN A 57 18.89 7.39 22.49
CA ASN A 57 19.83 7.46 21.34
C ASN A 57 19.43 6.54 20.16
N THR A 58 18.80 5.40 20.44
CA THR A 58 18.34 4.46 19.40
C THR A 58 17.24 5.06 18.50
N TYR A 59 16.47 6.02 19.00
CA TYR A 59 15.35 6.66 18.29
C TYR A 59 15.64 8.11 17.91
N ALA A 60 16.85 8.63 18.13
CA ALA A 60 17.18 10.02 17.91
C ALA A 60 16.76 10.55 16.53
N ASP A 61 17.15 9.84 15.46
CA ASP A 61 16.85 10.24 14.08
C ASP A 61 15.33 10.18 13.77
N ILE A 62 14.61 9.27 14.43
CA ILE A 62 13.15 9.16 14.27
C ILE A 62 12.46 10.31 14.98
N PHE A 63 12.86 10.59 16.23
CA PHE A 63 12.30 11.71 17.00
C PHE A 63 12.58 13.07 16.34
N ALA A 64 13.72 13.19 15.65
CA ALA A 64 14.08 14.41 14.93
C ALA A 64 13.06 14.79 13.86
N ILE A 65 12.47 13.81 13.17
CA ILE A 65 11.46 14.00 12.11
C ILE A 65 10.02 13.71 12.56
N ASP A 66 9.80 13.39 13.83
CA ASP A 66 8.45 13.15 14.36
C ASP A 66 7.82 14.49 14.78
N PHE A 67 6.84 14.89 14.01
CA PHE A 67 6.12 16.16 14.13
C PHE A 67 4.63 15.91 14.38
N THR A 68 3.89 16.97 14.51
CA THR A 68 2.44 17.03 14.36
C THR A 68 2.10 18.04 13.26
N GLU A 69 0.83 18.27 13.01
CA GLU A 69 0.32 19.26 12.07
C GLU A 69 0.61 20.69 12.53
N THR A 70 1.77 21.19 12.15
CA THR A 70 2.24 22.56 12.41
C THR A 70 2.52 23.28 11.10
N TYR A 71 2.88 24.55 11.20
CA TYR A 71 3.30 25.31 10.02
C TYR A 71 4.49 24.61 9.32
N GLY A 72 4.33 24.31 8.03
CA GLY A 72 5.36 23.68 7.20
C GLY A 72 5.32 22.16 7.16
N THR A 73 4.58 21.47 8.07
CA THR A 73 4.45 19.99 8.03
C THR A 73 3.28 19.51 7.19
N GLY A 74 2.25 20.36 6.98
CA GLY A 74 0.98 19.98 6.38
C GLY A 74 0.09 19.19 7.34
N ASN A 75 -1.12 18.87 6.88
CA ASN A 75 -2.07 18.03 7.61
C ASN A 75 -2.59 16.94 6.65
N LEU A 76 -2.51 15.68 7.07
CA LEU A 76 -2.91 14.53 6.25
C LEU A 76 -4.36 14.63 5.77
N TYR A 77 -5.26 15.14 6.60
CA TYR A 77 -6.69 15.12 6.31
C TYR A 77 -7.23 16.38 5.63
N THR A 78 -6.50 17.50 5.67
CA THR A 78 -6.84 18.65 4.83
C THR A 78 -6.30 18.51 3.41
N GLY A 79 -5.28 17.66 3.22
CA GLY A 79 -4.68 17.42 1.92
C GLY A 79 -3.91 18.64 1.41
N GLU A 80 -3.12 19.27 2.28
CA GLU A 80 -2.33 20.46 1.98
C GLU A 80 -0.85 20.26 2.34
N GLY A 81 0.02 21.11 1.76
CA GLY A 81 1.44 21.16 2.05
C GLY A 81 2.21 19.91 1.59
N PRO A 82 3.37 19.63 2.21
CA PRO A 82 4.30 18.61 1.75
C PRO A 82 3.72 17.19 1.77
N ILE A 83 2.72 16.92 2.63
CA ILE A 83 2.01 15.63 2.61
C ILE A 83 1.25 15.49 1.29
N ARG A 84 0.53 16.54 0.87
CA ARG A 84 -0.19 16.50 -0.41
C ARG A 84 0.77 16.38 -1.60
N ASP A 85 1.90 17.06 -1.56
CA ASP A 85 2.91 16.96 -2.61
C ASP A 85 3.46 15.52 -2.73
N ALA A 86 3.66 14.85 -1.58
CA ALA A 86 4.07 13.45 -1.54
C ALA A 86 2.98 12.50 -2.04
N GLU A 87 1.70 12.74 -1.68
CA GLU A 87 0.56 11.98 -2.21
C GLU A 87 0.43 12.14 -3.74
N VAL A 88 0.61 13.35 -4.27
CA VAL A 88 0.60 13.60 -5.73
C VAL A 88 1.74 12.89 -6.44
N ALA A 89 2.95 12.91 -5.85
CA ALA A 89 4.08 12.17 -6.39
C ALA A 89 3.83 10.65 -6.39
N ALA A 90 3.22 10.13 -5.31
CA ALA A 90 2.83 8.73 -5.23
C ALA A 90 1.73 8.35 -6.22
N ALA A 91 0.71 9.20 -6.40
CA ALA A 91 -0.35 8.98 -7.39
C ALA A 91 0.23 8.81 -8.81
N ARG A 92 1.19 9.68 -9.20
CA ARG A 92 1.89 9.56 -10.49
C ARG A 92 2.67 8.27 -10.62
N TYR A 93 3.43 7.89 -9.58
CA TYR A 93 4.23 6.68 -9.58
C TYR A 93 3.38 5.41 -9.71
N PHE A 94 2.21 5.39 -9.08
CA PHE A 94 1.28 4.26 -9.10
C PHE A 94 0.26 4.31 -10.26
N ASP A 95 0.35 5.29 -11.14
CA ASP A 95 -0.59 5.51 -12.25
C ASP A 95 -2.05 5.56 -11.77
N ALA A 96 -2.30 6.43 -10.80
CA ALA A 96 -3.60 6.68 -10.19
C ALA A 96 -3.98 8.17 -10.25
N GLU A 97 -5.27 8.49 -10.20
CA GLU A 97 -5.73 9.88 -10.11
C GLU A 97 -5.39 10.52 -8.77
N ASP A 98 -5.66 9.79 -7.68
CA ASP A 98 -5.32 10.21 -6.33
C ASP A 98 -4.66 9.09 -5.54
N CYS A 99 -3.84 9.52 -4.57
CA CYS A 99 -3.23 8.67 -3.57
C CYS A 99 -3.47 9.29 -2.19
N PHE A 100 -3.78 8.45 -1.20
CA PHE A 100 -3.98 8.82 0.20
C PHE A 100 -3.02 8.01 1.06
N PHE A 101 -2.18 8.68 1.84
CA PHE A 101 -1.28 8.01 2.77
C PHE A 101 -2.06 7.44 3.96
N LEU A 102 -1.69 6.24 4.39
CA LEU A 102 -2.32 5.51 5.48
C LEU A 102 -1.26 5.13 6.51
N THR A 103 -1.49 5.50 7.76
CA THR A 103 -0.62 5.14 8.90
C THR A 103 -1.18 4.00 9.74
N GLY A 104 -2.33 3.48 9.39
CA GLY A 104 -3.00 2.32 10.00
C GLY A 104 -2.97 1.07 9.11
N GLY A 105 -2.07 1.02 8.13
CA GLY A 105 -1.93 -0.11 7.20
C GLY A 105 -3.07 -0.23 6.19
N SER A 106 -3.02 -1.27 5.37
CA SER A 106 -4.09 -1.57 4.41
C SER A 106 -5.44 -1.83 5.07
N THR A 107 -5.48 -2.22 6.35
CA THR A 107 -6.73 -2.35 7.10
C THR A 107 -7.52 -1.06 7.11
N GLN A 108 -6.87 0.09 7.39
CA GLN A 108 -7.50 1.41 7.34
C GLN A 108 -8.05 1.71 5.93
N GLY A 109 -7.28 1.42 4.88
CA GLY A 109 -7.70 1.64 3.50
C GLY A 109 -8.88 0.76 3.08
N ILE A 110 -8.90 -0.51 3.48
CA ILE A 110 -10.02 -1.43 3.22
C ILE A 110 -11.30 -0.91 3.86
N LEU A 111 -11.23 -0.47 5.13
CA LEU A 111 -12.38 0.12 5.82
C LEU A 111 -12.86 1.39 5.13
N ALA A 112 -11.92 2.25 4.68
CA ALA A 112 -12.23 3.48 3.96
C ALA A 112 -12.88 3.20 2.59
N MET A 113 -12.36 2.23 1.81
CA MET A 113 -12.97 1.81 0.54
C MET A 113 -14.39 1.30 0.74
N LEU A 114 -14.61 0.39 1.72
CA LEU A 114 -15.94 -0.14 2.03
C LEU A 114 -16.88 0.96 2.50
N GLY A 115 -16.42 1.88 3.36
CA GLY A 115 -17.20 3.02 3.81
C GLY A 115 -17.64 3.94 2.68
N THR A 116 -16.75 4.17 1.71
CA THR A 116 -17.01 5.05 0.56
C THR A 116 -17.87 4.39 -0.51
N ALA A 117 -17.50 3.17 -0.94
CA ALA A 117 -18.13 2.52 -2.09
C ALA A 117 -19.46 1.83 -1.73
N VAL A 118 -19.54 1.23 -0.55
CA VAL A 118 -20.67 0.42 -0.14
C VAL A 118 -21.57 1.17 0.85
N GLY A 119 -20.94 1.84 1.83
CA GLY A 119 -21.63 2.56 2.90
C GLY A 119 -22.30 1.62 3.91
N ARG A 120 -22.82 2.21 4.99
CA ARG A 120 -23.50 1.44 6.06
C ARG A 120 -24.74 0.72 5.54
N GLY A 121 -24.90 -0.54 5.91
CA GLY A 121 -26.07 -1.35 5.55
C GLY A 121 -26.15 -1.76 4.08
N GLY A 122 -25.14 -1.45 3.26
CA GLY A 122 -25.09 -1.86 1.86
C GLY A 122 -24.71 -3.34 1.68
N ALA A 123 -24.46 -3.75 0.43
CA ALA A 123 -24.04 -5.11 0.09
C ALA A 123 -22.79 -5.09 -0.80
N VAL A 124 -21.92 -6.09 -0.64
CA VAL A 124 -20.65 -6.24 -1.37
C VAL A 124 -20.48 -7.70 -1.81
N LEU A 125 -19.96 -7.90 -3.03
CA LEU A 125 -19.53 -9.22 -3.52
C LEU A 125 -18.04 -9.40 -3.25
N LEU A 126 -17.65 -10.48 -2.59
CA LEU A 126 -16.31 -10.75 -2.10
C LEU A 126 -15.72 -12.02 -2.73
N ASP A 127 -14.45 -11.94 -3.12
CA ASP A 127 -13.61 -13.13 -3.27
C ASP A 127 -13.49 -13.86 -1.91
N ARG A 128 -13.58 -15.20 -1.92
CA ARG A 128 -13.42 -15.99 -0.68
C ARG A 128 -12.06 -15.85 -0.02
N GLU A 129 -11.03 -15.38 -0.72
CA GLU A 129 -9.67 -15.17 -0.21
C GLU A 129 -9.42 -13.77 0.35
N VAL A 130 -10.46 -13.05 0.70
CA VAL A 130 -10.31 -11.72 1.29
C VAL A 130 -9.62 -11.78 2.66
N HIS A 131 -8.82 -10.77 2.94
CA HIS A 131 -8.20 -10.60 4.24
C HIS A 131 -9.28 -10.35 5.32
N LYS A 132 -9.04 -10.80 6.56
CA LYS A 132 -9.96 -10.65 7.70
C LYS A 132 -10.45 -9.21 7.93
N SER A 133 -9.67 -8.19 7.55
CA SER A 133 -10.08 -6.78 7.66
C SER A 133 -11.31 -6.44 6.81
N VAL A 134 -11.55 -7.14 5.70
CA VAL A 134 -12.76 -6.99 4.89
C VAL A 134 -13.97 -7.46 5.68
N CYS A 135 -13.88 -8.63 6.32
CA CYS A 135 -14.96 -9.16 7.18
C CYS A 135 -15.22 -8.24 8.37
N TYR A 136 -14.15 -7.69 8.98
CA TYR A 136 -14.30 -6.71 10.08
C TYR A 136 -14.96 -5.42 9.58
N GLY A 137 -14.62 -4.94 8.38
CA GLY A 137 -15.26 -3.80 7.76
C GLY A 137 -16.76 -4.04 7.51
N CYS A 138 -17.13 -5.21 6.98
CA CYS A 138 -18.52 -5.59 6.81
C CYS A 138 -19.27 -5.60 8.16
N ALA A 139 -18.69 -6.19 9.19
CA ALA A 139 -19.29 -6.23 10.53
C ALA A 139 -19.47 -4.83 11.14
N LEU A 140 -18.45 -3.96 11.07
CA LEU A 140 -18.48 -2.60 11.61
C LEU A 140 -19.51 -1.70 10.90
N LEU A 141 -19.65 -1.88 9.58
CA LEU A 141 -20.54 -1.07 8.75
C LEU A 141 -21.92 -1.69 8.56
N GLY A 142 -22.16 -2.92 9.07
CA GLY A 142 -23.40 -3.65 8.84
C GLY A 142 -23.60 -4.01 7.37
N ILE A 143 -22.53 -4.18 6.60
CA ILE A 143 -22.56 -4.54 5.18
C ILE A 143 -22.87 -6.03 5.04
N THR A 144 -23.78 -6.39 4.14
CA THR A 144 -24.08 -7.78 3.79
C THR A 144 -23.05 -8.30 2.78
N PRO A 145 -22.20 -9.29 3.13
CA PRO A 145 -21.26 -9.89 2.20
C PRO A 145 -21.90 -11.04 1.42
N TYR A 146 -21.76 -11.01 0.11
CA TYR A 146 -21.95 -12.15 -0.79
C TYR A 146 -20.61 -12.69 -1.19
N PHE A 147 -20.49 -13.99 -1.48
CA PHE A 147 -19.21 -14.63 -1.79
C PHE A 147 -19.27 -15.42 -3.09
N PHE A 148 -18.16 -15.36 -3.82
CA PHE A 148 -17.86 -16.30 -4.88
C PHE A 148 -16.42 -16.80 -4.75
N SER A 149 -16.07 -17.90 -5.41
CA SER A 149 -14.77 -18.53 -5.20
C SER A 149 -14.18 -19.05 -6.51
N ALA A 150 -12.86 -19.02 -6.58
CA ALA A 150 -12.13 -19.69 -7.64
C ALA A 150 -12.05 -21.21 -7.41
N PRO A 151 -11.93 -22.02 -8.47
CA PRO A 151 -11.54 -23.42 -8.33
C PRO A 151 -10.13 -23.52 -7.73
N LEU A 152 -9.87 -24.62 -7.03
CA LEU A 152 -8.54 -24.88 -6.49
C LEU A 152 -7.62 -25.46 -7.58
N ILE A 153 -6.36 -25.06 -7.55
CA ILE A 153 -5.29 -25.61 -8.38
C ILE A 153 -4.68 -26.79 -7.63
N GLU A 154 -4.91 -28.00 -8.13
CA GLU A 154 -4.30 -29.23 -7.58
C GLU A 154 -2.84 -29.39 -8.08
N PRO A 155 -1.92 -29.98 -7.30
CA PRO A 155 -2.12 -30.55 -5.95
C PRO A 155 -1.90 -29.53 -4.82
N PHE A 156 -1.72 -28.24 -5.13
CA PHE A 156 -1.32 -27.21 -4.17
C PHE A 156 -2.48 -26.68 -3.31
N ALA A 157 -3.72 -26.99 -3.69
CA ALA A 157 -4.94 -26.50 -3.03
C ALA A 157 -4.97 -24.98 -2.88
N VAL A 158 -4.39 -24.24 -3.83
CA VAL A 158 -4.44 -22.78 -3.88
C VAL A 158 -5.54 -22.32 -4.83
N SER A 159 -6.13 -21.18 -4.56
CA SER A 159 -7.21 -20.60 -5.37
C SER A 159 -6.70 -20.17 -6.74
N GLY A 160 -7.32 -20.65 -7.80
CA GLY A 160 -7.00 -20.31 -9.19
C GLY A 160 -7.64 -19.01 -9.67
N SER A 161 -7.89 -18.92 -10.97
CA SER A 161 -8.56 -17.76 -11.57
C SER A 161 -10.03 -17.69 -11.14
N LEU A 162 -10.47 -16.48 -10.78
CA LEU A 162 -11.87 -16.21 -10.44
C LEU A 162 -12.74 -16.21 -11.71
N PRO A 163 -13.86 -16.96 -11.74
CA PRO A 163 -14.75 -16.96 -12.88
C PRO A 163 -15.59 -15.68 -12.92
N VAL A 164 -15.39 -14.84 -13.92
CA VAL A 164 -16.15 -13.58 -14.11
C VAL A 164 -17.65 -13.85 -14.25
N LYS A 165 -18.02 -14.96 -14.91
CA LYS A 165 -19.44 -15.37 -15.07
C LYS A 165 -20.15 -15.64 -13.74
N ASP A 166 -19.42 -16.19 -12.76
CA ASP A 166 -20.01 -16.47 -11.45
C ASP A 166 -20.26 -15.15 -10.69
N ALA A 167 -19.35 -14.18 -10.83
CA ALA A 167 -19.57 -12.84 -10.29
C ALA A 167 -20.75 -12.14 -10.97
N GLU A 168 -20.90 -12.24 -12.29
CA GLU A 168 -22.03 -11.71 -13.04
C GLU A 168 -23.34 -12.31 -12.57
N ALA A 169 -23.40 -13.64 -12.40
CA ALA A 169 -24.58 -14.32 -11.88
C ALA A 169 -24.98 -13.82 -10.49
N GLN A 170 -23.99 -13.53 -9.62
CA GLN A 170 -24.25 -12.93 -8.31
C GLN A 170 -24.79 -11.50 -8.41
N LEU A 171 -24.25 -10.66 -9.31
CA LEU A 171 -24.76 -9.30 -9.52
C LEU A 171 -26.19 -9.29 -10.05
N ILE A 172 -26.56 -10.25 -10.91
CA ILE A 172 -27.93 -10.39 -11.42
C ILE A 172 -28.87 -10.87 -10.31
N ALA A 173 -28.46 -11.87 -9.52
CA ALA A 173 -29.27 -12.41 -8.44
C ALA A 173 -29.45 -11.42 -7.25
N HIS A 174 -28.47 -10.54 -7.06
CA HIS A 174 -28.38 -9.61 -5.94
C HIS A 174 -28.12 -8.18 -6.41
N PRO A 175 -29.13 -7.49 -7.00
CA PRO A 175 -28.97 -6.16 -7.55
C PRO A 175 -28.60 -5.09 -6.52
N GLU A 176 -28.81 -5.34 -5.23
CA GLU A 176 -28.41 -4.49 -4.10
C GLU A 176 -26.90 -4.43 -3.88
N ILE A 177 -26.11 -5.36 -4.45
CA ILE A 177 -24.64 -5.31 -4.41
C ILE A 177 -24.17 -3.99 -5.05
N LYS A 178 -23.33 -3.24 -4.34
CA LYS A 178 -22.80 -1.96 -4.80
C LYS A 178 -21.40 -2.06 -5.38
N ALA A 179 -20.61 -3.02 -4.91
CA ALA A 179 -19.22 -3.20 -5.33
C ALA A 179 -18.80 -4.66 -5.32
N ILE A 180 -17.79 -4.99 -6.12
CA ILE A 180 -17.00 -6.22 -6.01
C ILE A 180 -15.70 -5.86 -5.30
N LEU A 181 -15.24 -6.68 -4.35
CA LEU A 181 -13.92 -6.53 -3.74
C LEU A 181 -13.12 -7.82 -3.95
N LEU A 182 -11.96 -7.68 -4.62
CA LEU A 182 -11.04 -8.75 -4.94
C LEU A 182 -9.71 -8.59 -4.20
N THR A 183 -9.01 -9.70 -3.97
CA THR A 183 -7.61 -9.70 -3.53
C THR A 183 -6.70 -9.99 -4.73
N SER A 184 -5.85 -9.02 -5.13
CA SER A 184 -4.92 -9.15 -6.26
C SER A 184 -3.65 -8.30 -6.06
N PRO A 185 -2.44 -8.93 -6.00
CA PRO A 185 -2.24 -10.37 -6.03
C PRO A 185 -2.71 -11.04 -4.74
N THR A 186 -3.00 -12.34 -4.83
CA THR A 186 -3.29 -13.17 -3.65
C THR A 186 -2.03 -13.34 -2.78
N TYR A 187 -2.17 -13.94 -1.60
CA TYR A 187 -1.02 -14.29 -0.75
C TYR A 187 0.01 -15.17 -1.48
N TYR A 188 -0.43 -15.97 -2.44
CA TYR A 188 0.44 -16.85 -3.24
C TYR A 188 0.93 -16.22 -4.55
N GLY A 189 0.73 -14.91 -4.75
CA GLY A 189 1.21 -14.18 -5.92
C GLY A 189 0.30 -14.30 -7.16
N ILE A 190 -0.88 -14.89 -7.08
CA ILE A 190 -1.79 -15.02 -8.21
C ILE A 190 -2.51 -13.70 -8.47
N ARG A 191 -2.33 -13.13 -9.66
CA ARG A 191 -3.05 -11.95 -10.11
C ARG A 191 -4.44 -12.31 -10.63
N ARG A 192 -5.41 -11.45 -10.34
CA ARG A 192 -6.77 -11.56 -10.89
C ARG A 192 -6.87 -10.83 -12.22
N ALA A 193 -7.85 -11.19 -13.03
CA ALA A 193 -8.15 -10.53 -14.30
C ALA A 193 -8.89 -9.19 -14.07
N ILE A 194 -8.19 -8.21 -13.50
CA ILE A 194 -8.77 -6.92 -13.09
C ILE A 194 -9.51 -6.23 -14.24
N PRO A 195 -8.98 -6.15 -15.49
CA PRO A 195 -9.71 -5.52 -16.59
C PRO A 195 -11.08 -6.12 -16.86
N GLU A 196 -11.19 -7.46 -16.81
CA GLU A 196 -12.45 -8.18 -17.07
C GLU A 196 -13.49 -7.88 -15.97
N PHE A 197 -13.06 -7.83 -14.70
CA PHE A 197 -13.92 -7.44 -13.58
C PHE A 197 -14.30 -5.96 -13.63
N ALA A 198 -13.40 -5.07 -14.09
CA ALA A 198 -13.70 -3.66 -14.28
C ALA A 198 -14.76 -3.46 -15.37
N ASP A 199 -14.67 -4.21 -16.47
CA ASP A 199 -15.69 -4.20 -17.54
C ASP A 199 -17.05 -4.68 -17.02
N LEU A 200 -17.05 -5.79 -16.26
CA LEU A 200 -18.26 -6.31 -15.61
C LEU A 200 -18.88 -5.26 -14.68
N CYS A 201 -18.09 -4.66 -13.80
CA CYS A 201 -18.58 -3.63 -12.87
C CYS A 201 -19.19 -2.45 -13.60
N ARG A 202 -18.52 -1.94 -14.65
CA ARG A 202 -19.05 -0.86 -15.49
C ARG A 202 -20.38 -1.22 -16.15
N ALA A 203 -20.48 -2.42 -16.72
CA ALA A 203 -21.69 -2.89 -17.38
C ALA A 203 -22.90 -2.95 -16.43
N HIS A 204 -22.66 -3.22 -15.17
CA HIS A 204 -23.70 -3.33 -14.14
C HIS A 204 -23.84 -2.10 -13.23
N GLY A 205 -23.07 -1.02 -13.49
CA GLY A 205 -23.07 0.21 -12.67
C GLY A 205 -22.58 -0.04 -11.23
N LYS A 206 -21.61 -0.93 -11.06
CA LYS A 206 -20.98 -1.29 -9.77
C LYS A 206 -19.56 -0.79 -9.72
N LEU A 207 -18.96 -0.75 -8.52
CA LEU A 207 -17.57 -0.37 -8.31
C LEU A 207 -16.68 -1.60 -8.12
N LEU A 208 -15.45 -1.53 -8.63
CA LEU A 208 -14.42 -2.54 -8.41
C LEU A 208 -13.39 -2.04 -7.38
N LEU A 209 -13.31 -2.74 -6.26
CA LEU A 209 -12.36 -2.50 -5.17
C LEU A 209 -11.31 -3.61 -5.16
N VAL A 210 -10.04 -3.27 -4.94
CA VAL A 210 -8.96 -4.25 -4.92
C VAL A 210 -8.11 -4.12 -3.65
N ASP A 211 -8.02 -5.22 -2.90
CA ASP A 211 -6.98 -5.40 -1.91
C ASP A 211 -5.70 -5.86 -2.64
N GLY A 212 -4.85 -4.88 -2.96
CA GLY A 212 -3.56 -5.05 -3.61
C GLY A 212 -2.39 -5.04 -2.61
N ALA A 213 -2.63 -5.43 -1.35
CA ALA A 213 -1.64 -5.30 -0.27
C ALA A 213 -0.28 -5.93 -0.57
N HIS A 214 -0.19 -6.93 -1.45
CA HIS A 214 1.05 -7.59 -1.84
C HIS A 214 1.68 -7.04 -3.15
N GLY A 215 1.08 -6.02 -3.77
CA GLY A 215 1.44 -5.52 -5.11
C GLY A 215 2.12 -4.13 -5.12
N ALA A 216 2.58 -3.58 -3.99
CA ALA A 216 3.15 -2.22 -3.98
C ALA A 216 4.43 -2.07 -4.83
N HIS A 217 5.14 -3.17 -5.09
CA HIS A 217 6.36 -3.20 -5.93
C HIS A 217 6.07 -3.30 -7.44
N PHE A 218 4.84 -3.50 -7.87
CA PHE A 218 4.48 -3.75 -9.26
C PHE A 218 5.04 -2.71 -10.23
N PRO A 219 4.93 -1.39 -10.01
CA PRO A 219 5.50 -0.41 -10.94
C PRO A 219 7.03 -0.58 -11.13
N ALA A 220 7.75 -0.94 -10.07
CA ALA A 220 9.20 -1.13 -10.13
C ALA A 220 9.63 -2.33 -11.00
N VAL A 221 8.74 -3.29 -11.22
CA VAL A 221 8.98 -4.47 -12.07
C VAL A 221 8.20 -4.40 -13.39
N GLY A 222 7.61 -3.24 -13.72
CA GLY A 222 6.91 -3.00 -14.98
C GLY A 222 5.52 -3.65 -15.05
N LEU A 223 4.91 -3.97 -13.89
CA LEU A 223 3.55 -4.46 -13.81
C LEU A 223 2.59 -3.30 -13.43
N PRO A 224 1.38 -3.26 -14.00
CA PRO A 224 0.39 -2.24 -13.66
C PRO A 224 -0.17 -2.44 -12.26
N THR A 225 -0.58 -1.32 -11.63
CA THR A 225 -1.38 -1.35 -10.41
C THR A 225 -2.83 -1.75 -10.72
N PRO A 226 -3.62 -2.21 -9.74
CA PRO A 226 -5.02 -2.53 -10.00
C PRO A 226 -5.85 -1.33 -10.53
N VAL A 227 -5.50 -0.09 -10.12
CA VAL A 227 -6.19 1.12 -10.61
C VAL A 227 -5.82 1.38 -12.06
N ALA A 228 -4.55 1.20 -12.45
CA ALA A 228 -4.12 1.29 -13.86
C ALA A 228 -4.77 0.21 -14.74
N GLU A 229 -5.19 -0.93 -14.16
CA GLU A 229 -5.93 -2.00 -14.84
C GLU A 229 -7.45 -1.76 -14.86
N GLY A 230 -7.96 -0.68 -14.25
CA GLY A 230 -9.36 -0.28 -14.31
C GLY A 230 -10.16 -0.46 -13.03
N ALA A 231 -9.54 -0.80 -11.89
CA ALA A 231 -10.21 -0.76 -10.60
C ALA A 231 -10.53 0.68 -10.18
N ASP A 232 -11.68 0.90 -9.54
CA ASP A 232 -12.06 2.22 -9.04
C ASP A 232 -11.21 2.65 -7.85
N MET A 233 -10.86 1.70 -6.96
CA MET A 233 -10.01 1.93 -5.80
C MET A 233 -9.16 0.70 -5.50
N ALA A 234 -7.94 0.94 -5.00
CA ALA A 234 -7.05 -0.13 -4.56
C ALA A 234 -6.24 0.29 -3.33
N VAL A 235 -6.01 -0.63 -2.41
CA VAL A 235 -5.09 -0.41 -1.29
C VAL A 235 -3.81 -1.21 -1.48
N LEU A 236 -2.65 -0.58 -1.22
CA LEU A 236 -1.34 -1.22 -1.29
C LEU A 236 -0.62 -1.11 0.04
N SER A 237 -0.08 -2.23 0.57
CA SER A 237 0.78 -2.21 1.76
C SER A 237 2.22 -1.90 1.35
N MET A 238 2.66 -0.65 1.52
CA MET A 238 4.02 -0.24 1.21
C MET A 238 5.04 -1.05 2.02
N HIS A 239 4.74 -1.28 3.31
CA HIS A 239 5.63 -1.97 4.24
C HIS A 239 5.84 -3.47 3.98
N LYS A 240 5.05 -4.11 3.10
CA LYS A 240 5.21 -5.54 2.78
C LYS A 240 6.29 -5.80 1.75
N THR A 241 6.40 -4.92 0.76
CA THR A 241 7.25 -5.17 -0.42
C THR A 241 8.19 -4.01 -0.76
N LEU A 242 8.05 -2.86 -0.11
CA LEU A 242 8.93 -1.71 -0.26
C LEU A 242 9.63 -1.39 1.07
N PRO A 243 10.76 -0.64 1.06
CA PRO A 243 11.53 -0.28 2.26
C PRO A 243 10.80 0.82 3.07
N CYS A 244 9.65 0.50 3.60
CA CYS A 244 8.75 1.36 4.34
C CYS A 244 8.56 0.85 5.77
N MET A 245 8.35 1.75 6.72
CA MET A 245 8.03 1.37 8.10
C MET A 245 6.72 0.57 8.17
N GLY A 246 6.63 -0.35 9.15
CA GLY A 246 5.41 -1.08 9.45
C GLY A 246 4.19 -0.14 9.53
N GLN A 247 3.02 -0.60 9.10
CA GLN A 247 1.77 0.16 8.97
C GLN A 247 1.74 1.15 7.78
N GLY A 248 2.85 1.47 7.12
CA GLY A 248 2.83 2.32 5.93
C GLY A 248 2.08 1.65 4.77
N ALA A 249 1.04 2.32 4.28
CA ALA A 249 0.23 1.87 3.16
C ALA A 249 -0.30 3.07 2.37
N VAL A 250 -0.83 2.82 1.18
CA VAL A 250 -1.51 3.84 0.37
C VAL A 250 -2.85 3.33 -0.12
N LEU A 251 -3.82 4.23 -0.22
CA LEU A 251 -5.07 4.02 -0.91
C LEU A 251 -5.02 4.80 -2.22
N LEU A 252 -5.23 4.11 -3.34
CA LEU A 252 -5.26 4.66 -4.68
C LEU A 252 -6.70 4.77 -5.16
N SER A 253 -7.01 5.79 -5.94
CA SER A 253 -8.31 5.90 -6.61
C SER A 253 -8.18 6.28 -8.08
N ALA A 254 -9.12 5.81 -8.88
CA ALA A 254 -9.30 6.21 -10.27
C ALA A 254 -10.04 7.56 -10.37
N ALA A 255 -10.04 8.14 -11.56
CA ALA A 255 -10.84 9.31 -11.88
C ALA A 255 -12.36 9.02 -11.66
N GLY A 256 -13.05 9.98 -11.06
CA GLY A 256 -14.49 9.84 -10.75
C GLY A 256 -14.81 9.26 -9.37
N ALA A 257 -13.82 8.79 -8.61
CA ALA A 257 -14.03 8.43 -7.22
C ALA A 257 -14.36 9.66 -6.35
N ASP A 258 -15.24 9.48 -5.36
CA ASP A 258 -15.54 10.55 -4.42
C ASP A 258 -14.36 10.77 -3.46
N ARG A 259 -13.43 11.64 -3.92
CA ARG A 259 -12.22 12.01 -3.20
C ARG A 259 -12.51 12.54 -1.78
N ARG A 260 -13.59 13.31 -1.63
CA ARG A 260 -13.96 13.88 -0.34
C ARG A 260 -14.39 12.77 0.62
N ALA A 261 -15.31 11.91 0.20
CA ALA A 261 -15.74 10.78 1.00
C ALA A 261 -14.58 9.83 1.35
N LEU A 262 -13.64 9.60 0.41
CA LEU A 262 -12.43 8.82 0.68
C LEU A 262 -11.57 9.45 1.78
N ARG A 263 -11.31 10.76 1.72
CA ARG A 263 -10.54 11.47 2.74
C ARG A 263 -11.23 11.42 4.11
N GLU A 264 -12.53 11.65 4.15
CA GLU A 264 -13.34 11.57 5.37
C GLU A 264 -13.30 10.15 5.97
N ASN A 265 -13.44 9.11 5.15
CA ASN A 265 -13.36 7.73 5.61
C ASN A 265 -11.93 7.31 6.01
N THR A 266 -10.88 7.78 5.35
CA THR A 266 -9.49 7.53 5.80
C THR A 266 -9.24 8.15 7.18
N MET A 267 -9.81 9.31 7.48
CA MET A 267 -9.76 9.93 8.80
C MET A 267 -10.58 9.16 9.83
N LEU A 268 -11.83 8.78 9.48
CA LEU A 268 -12.75 8.08 10.37
C LEU A 268 -12.19 6.75 10.88
N PHE A 269 -11.52 5.99 9.99
CA PHE A 269 -10.93 4.68 10.32
C PHE A 269 -9.44 4.77 10.68
N GLY A 270 -8.89 5.96 10.76
CA GLY A 270 -7.49 6.21 11.11
C GLY A 270 -7.33 6.77 12.51
N THR A 271 -6.49 7.79 12.61
CA THR A 271 -6.20 8.51 13.86
C THR A 271 -6.12 10.00 13.59
N SER A 272 -6.54 10.82 14.55
CA SER A 272 -6.37 12.28 14.46
C SER A 272 -4.91 12.75 14.61
N SER A 273 -3.99 11.83 14.98
CA SER A 273 -2.57 12.11 15.17
C SER A 273 -1.73 11.14 14.33
N PRO A 274 -1.74 11.27 12.99
CA PRO A 274 -1.00 10.36 12.12
C PRO A 274 0.51 10.48 12.32
N SER A 275 1.23 9.36 12.31
CA SER A 275 2.68 9.33 12.50
C SER A 275 3.41 9.93 11.29
N TYR A 276 4.13 11.02 11.50
CA TYR A 276 4.96 11.66 10.48
C TYR A 276 6.13 10.78 10.03
N PRO A 277 6.84 10.03 10.92
CA PRO A 277 7.85 9.07 10.50
C PRO A 277 7.30 7.98 9.57
N ILE A 278 6.09 7.46 9.82
CA ILE A 278 5.48 6.48 8.91
C ILE A 278 5.17 7.13 7.56
N MET A 279 4.58 8.32 7.51
CA MET A 279 4.31 9.02 6.25
C MET A 279 5.59 9.35 5.49
N ALA A 280 6.63 9.83 6.18
CA ALA A 280 7.94 10.08 5.58
C ALA A 280 8.57 8.79 5.00
N SER A 281 8.39 7.65 5.68
CA SER A 281 8.87 6.36 5.17
C SER A 281 8.12 5.91 3.91
N ILE A 282 6.83 6.21 3.77
CA ILE A 282 6.05 5.96 2.55
C ILE A 282 6.63 6.78 1.39
N ASP A 283 6.85 8.08 1.61
CA ASP A 283 7.41 9.00 0.62
C ASP A 283 8.83 8.60 0.17
N LEU A 284 9.69 8.27 1.13
CA LEU A 284 11.04 7.76 0.85
C LEU A 284 11.03 6.42 0.10
N ALA A 285 10.18 5.48 0.50
CA ALA A 285 10.06 4.18 -0.16
C ALA A 285 9.62 4.33 -1.62
N ARG A 286 8.65 5.21 -1.89
CA ARG A 286 8.24 5.54 -3.26
C ARG A 286 9.40 6.17 -4.04
N ALA A 287 10.06 7.20 -3.50
CA ALA A 287 11.16 7.89 -4.17
C ALA A 287 12.36 6.95 -4.45
N TYR A 288 12.68 6.06 -3.50
CA TYR A 288 13.71 5.04 -3.67
C TYR A 288 13.36 4.08 -4.80
N THR A 289 12.13 3.57 -4.81
CA THR A 289 11.68 2.57 -5.78
C THR A 289 11.53 3.16 -7.20
N GLU A 290 11.12 4.42 -7.31
CA GLU A 290 11.08 5.17 -8.58
C GLU A 290 12.49 5.49 -9.10
N GLY A 291 13.45 5.68 -8.21
CA GLY A 291 14.81 6.11 -8.49
C GLY A 291 15.86 4.98 -8.37
N PRO A 292 16.78 5.07 -7.40
CA PRO A 292 17.95 4.19 -7.33
C PRO A 292 17.61 2.72 -7.08
N GLY A 293 16.50 2.43 -6.40
CA GLY A 293 16.06 1.06 -6.12
C GLY A 293 15.45 0.33 -7.32
N HIS A 294 15.03 1.04 -8.36
CA HIS A 294 14.34 0.45 -9.50
C HIS A 294 15.11 -0.72 -10.15
N ALA A 295 16.43 -0.55 -10.33
CA ALA A 295 17.27 -1.59 -10.92
C ALA A 295 17.37 -2.85 -10.05
N GLU A 296 17.29 -2.71 -8.73
CA GLU A 296 17.34 -3.84 -7.79
C GLU A 296 16.06 -4.67 -7.84
N TYR A 297 14.89 -4.00 -7.90
CA TYR A 297 13.59 -4.68 -8.06
C TYR A 297 13.53 -5.45 -9.39
N ARG A 298 13.98 -4.84 -10.49
CA ARG A 298 14.06 -5.52 -11.79
C ARG A 298 14.96 -6.73 -11.76
N ARG A 299 16.15 -6.62 -11.18
CA ARG A 299 17.07 -7.76 -11.02
C ARG A 299 16.46 -8.87 -10.18
N SER A 300 15.74 -8.53 -9.09
CA SER A 300 15.02 -9.51 -8.28
C SER A 300 13.95 -10.25 -9.09
N ALA A 301 13.18 -9.53 -9.90
CA ALA A 301 12.17 -10.14 -10.77
C ALA A 301 12.79 -11.07 -11.84
N GLU A 302 13.92 -10.66 -12.44
CA GLU A 302 14.68 -11.48 -13.38
C GLU A 302 15.18 -12.78 -12.71
N THR A 303 15.75 -12.68 -11.50
CA THR A 303 16.19 -13.83 -10.72
C THR A 303 15.03 -14.78 -10.38
N CYS A 304 13.88 -14.24 -9.99
CA CYS A 304 12.68 -15.03 -9.76
C CYS A 304 12.22 -15.78 -11.02
N ALA A 305 12.25 -15.13 -12.17
CA ALA A 305 11.90 -15.75 -13.46
C ALA A 305 12.87 -16.88 -13.83
N GLU A 306 14.16 -16.71 -13.62
CA GLU A 306 15.19 -17.75 -13.83
C GLU A 306 14.96 -18.95 -12.90
N LEU A 307 14.73 -18.71 -11.61
CA LEU A 307 14.45 -19.78 -10.65
C LEU A 307 13.18 -20.56 -11.02
N HIS A 308 12.16 -19.86 -11.49
CA HIS A 308 10.92 -20.50 -11.95
C HIS A 308 11.15 -21.40 -13.15
N LEU A 309 11.94 -20.97 -14.14
CA LEU A 309 12.32 -21.77 -15.29
C LEU A 309 13.13 -23.01 -14.89
N CYS A 310 14.00 -22.89 -13.88
CA CYS A 310 14.80 -24.01 -13.37
C CYS A 310 13.97 -25.01 -12.53
N ALA A 311 12.93 -24.53 -11.83
CA ALA A 311 12.11 -25.35 -10.93
C ALA A 311 10.97 -26.09 -11.63
N ALA A 312 10.70 -25.80 -12.89
CA ALA A 312 9.59 -26.34 -13.68
C ALA A 312 10.00 -27.37 -14.73
N PRO A 313 10.41 -28.61 -14.38
CA PRO A 313 10.32 -29.71 -15.31
C PRO A 313 8.88 -30.23 -15.27
N ASP A 314 8.14 -30.02 -16.32
CA ASP A 314 6.93 -30.75 -16.77
C ASP A 314 5.55 -30.51 -16.12
N HIS A 315 5.37 -29.75 -15.05
CA HIS A 315 4.07 -29.68 -14.35
C HIS A 315 3.45 -28.32 -14.11
N VAL A 316 4.01 -27.21 -14.62
CA VAL A 316 3.35 -25.90 -14.51
C VAL A 316 2.60 -25.60 -15.80
N HIS A 317 1.28 -25.72 -15.76
CA HIS A 317 0.43 -25.20 -16.82
C HIS A 317 0.72 -23.72 -17.03
N ARG A 318 1.35 -23.36 -18.15
CA ARG A 318 1.35 -22.01 -18.67
C ARG A 318 -0.09 -21.60 -18.87
N THR A 319 -0.59 -20.67 -18.05
CA THR A 319 -1.72 -19.87 -18.49
C THR A 319 -1.22 -19.03 -19.66
N ASP A 320 -1.97 -18.97 -20.76
CA ASP A 320 -1.60 -18.35 -22.04
C ASP A 320 -1.29 -16.83 -21.99
N ARG A 321 -1.16 -16.24 -20.81
CA ARG A 321 -0.74 -14.84 -20.60
C ARG A 321 0.28 -14.80 -19.47
N GLY A 322 1.56 -14.82 -19.87
CA GLY A 322 2.71 -14.88 -19.00
C GLY A 322 2.83 -13.72 -18.00
N SER A 323 2.30 -13.88 -16.82
CA SER A 323 2.61 -13.02 -15.70
C SER A 323 2.57 -13.82 -14.40
N PHE A 324 3.73 -14.25 -13.95
CA PHE A 324 3.94 -14.65 -12.57
C PHE A 324 4.61 -13.47 -11.85
N SER A 325 4.01 -12.96 -10.80
CA SER A 325 4.69 -12.09 -9.84
C SER A 325 5.14 -12.96 -8.67
N CYS A 326 6.42 -13.01 -8.39
CA CYS A 326 6.90 -13.46 -7.09
C CYS A 326 6.51 -12.38 -6.06
N ALA A 327 5.75 -12.78 -5.04
CA ALA A 327 5.48 -11.96 -3.87
C ALA A 327 6.70 -11.96 -2.93
#